data_5c8347e2fcb96d0772bf07ac0c174236
#
_entry.id   5c8347e2fcb96d0772bf07ac0c174236
#
_cell.length_a   1.000
_cell.length_b   1.000
_cell.length_c   1.000
_cell.angle_alpha   90.00
_cell.angle_beta   90.00
_cell.angle_gamma   90.00
#
_symmetry.space_group_name_H-M   'P 1'
#
loop_
_entity.id
_entity.type
_entity.pdbx_description
1 polymer ?
#
loop_
_entity_poly.entity_id
_entity_poly.type
_entity_poly.pdbx_seq_one_letter_code
_entity_poly.pdbx_strand_id
1 'polypeptide(L)'
;MLVTSAYTYYRDIPTGIRPRDNVMVRIAQLGAEFNTVPKRDTLRSMLHPLNTGARAEWEAWSKICSRLDVHDYWGPWGQQMVWPYVNIRGTAETLKFYQEHGLQHFFVEAALSDHRFYSFPDLQYYVGARLLLDPRQPVEPLIDEFLTLYYGPAAPAMRRLLEYLERRQAEEPGMLATVPPRSRAYFDRAFFIESDALLAEAEARAGGDPDVTARVRQERLPLDETMLFLWDALA
;
A
#
# COMPACT_ATOMS: atom_id res chain seq x y z
N MET A 1 -4.34 -3.86 -30.81
CA MET A 1 -4.19 -2.91 -29.70
C MET A 1 -2.70 -2.79 -29.41
N LEU A 2 -2.22 -1.56 -29.22
CA LEU A 2 -0.84 -1.25 -28.83
C LEU A 2 -0.87 -0.74 -27.38
N VAL A 3 0.12 -1.15 -26.57
CA VAL A 3 0.31 -0.60 -25.22
C VAL A 3 1.59 0.22 -25.21
N THR A 4 1.53 1.44 -24.70
CA THR A 4 2.71 2.29 -24.47
C THR A 4 2.72 2.74 -23.01
N SER A 5 3.92 3.04 -22.49
CA SER A 5 4.05 3.43 -21.08
C SER A 5 4.31 4.93 -20.95
N ALA A 6 3.52 5.58 -20.11
CA ALA A 6 3.81 6.89 -19.55
C ALA A 6 4.61 6.69 -18.26
N TYR A 7 5.95 6.69 -18.36
CA TYR A 7 6.84 6.32 -17.28
C TYR A 7 8.09 7.23 -17.29
N THR A 8 8.58 7.58 -16.13
CA THR A 8 9.78 8.43 -15.94
C THR A 8 9.75 9.72 -16.80
N TYR A 9 10.63 9.85 -17.78
CA TYR A 9 10.74 11.04 -18.66
C TYR A 9 9.60 11.20 -19.65
N TYR A 10 8.86 10.12 -19.95
CA TYR A 10 7.74 10.12 -20.93
C TYR A 10 6.38 10.17 -20.24
N ARG A 11 6.35 10.50 -18.96
CA ARG A 11 5.12 10.50 -18.15
C ARG A 11 4.28 11.76 -18.37
N ASP A 12 4.91 12.87 -18.75
CA ASP A 12 4.22 14.13 -18.94
C ASP A 12 3.21 14.07 -20.09
N ILE A 13 2.12 14.82 -19.93
CA ILE A 13 1.06 14.89 -20.93
C ILE A 13 1.60 15.52 -22.22
N PRO A 14 1.50 14.86 -23.37
CA PRO A 14 1.95 15.43 -24.63
C PRO A 14 1.05 16.61 -25.05
N THR A 15 1.66 17.65 -25.60
CA THR A 15 0.95 18.80 -26.17
C THR A 15 0.67 18.58 -27.67
N GLY A 16 -0.59 18.81 -28.07
CA GLY A 16 -0.96 18.74 -29.49
C GLY A 16 -1.08 17.34 -30.09
N ILE A 17 -0.91 16.28 -29.28
CA ILE A 17 -1.00 14.87 -29.71
C ILE A 17 -2.04 14.17 -28.84
N ARG A 18 -2.84 13.29 -29.46
CA ARG A 18 -3.74 12.36 -28.76
C ARG A 18 -3.43 10.94 -29.19
N PRO A 19 -3.41 9.97 -28.25
CA PRO A 19 -3.35 8.57 -28.61
C PRO A 19 -4.53 8.18 -29.51
N ARG A 20 -4.29 7.29 -30.47
CA ARG A 20 -5.37 6.71 -31.27
C ARG A 20 -6.18 5.71 -30.44
N ASP A 21 -7.41 5.43 -30.81
CA ASP A 21 -8.33 4.54 -30.07
C ASP A 21 -7.81 3.10 -29.89
N ASN A 22 -6.86 2.66 -30.73
CA ASN A 22 -6.21 1.37 -30.59
C ASN A 22 -4.94 1.39 -29.73
N VAL A 23 -4.61 2.52 -29.12
CA VAL A 23 -3.46 2.71 -28.21
C VAL A 23 -3.96 2.81 -26.77
N MET A 24 -3.43 1.97 -25.92
CA MET A 24 -3.60 2.01 -24.46
C MET A 24 -2.37 2.66 -23.83
N VAL A 25 -2.59 3.64 -22.97
CA VAL A 25 -1.50 4.29 -22.23
C VAL A 25 -1.46 3.73 -20.81
N ARG A 26 -0.36 3.06 -20.48
CA ARG A 26 -0.07 2.58 -19.13
C ARG A 26 0.67 3.66 -18.36
N ILE A 27 0.04 4.19 -17.32
CA ILE A 27 0.65 5.18 -16.42
C ILE A 27 1.32 4.43 -15.28
N ALA A 28 2.64 4.51 -15.20
CA ALA A 28 3.38 3.92 -14.09
C ALA A 28 3.48 4.93 -12.94
N GLN A 29 2.99 4.52 -11.78
CA GLN A 29 2.86 5.40 -10.61
C GLN A 29 4.09 5.39 -9.69
N LEU A 30 5.22 4.84 -10.15
CA LEU A 30 6.45 4.81 -9.38
C LEU A 30 6.97 6.24 -9.11
N GLY A 31 7.36 6.48 -7.85
CA GLY A 31 8.05 7.70 -7.44
C GLY A 31 9.57 7.53 -7.52
N ALA A 32 10.32 8.45 -7.05
CA ALA A 32 11.74 8.49 -6.60
C ALA A 32 12.82 7.68 -7.30
N GLU A 33 12.56 6.72 -8.16
CA GLU A 33 13.62 6.11 -8.94
C GLU A 33 14.22 7.13 -9.91
N PHE A 34 15.51 7.08 -10.09
CA PHE A 34 16.26 7.94 -11.03
C PHE A 34 16.33 9.43 -10.69
N ASN A 35 16.43 9.80 -9.40
CA ASN A 35 16.54 11.22 -8.97
C ASN A 35 15.37 12.12 -9.37
N THR A 36 14.20 11.56 -9.65
CA THR A 36 12.99 12.35 -9.87
C THR A 36 12.20 12.48 -8.56
N VAL A 37 11.61 13.64 -8.33
CA VAL A 37 10.68 13.82 -7.21
C VAL A 37 9.49 12.89 -7.43
N PRO A 38 9.13 12.03 -6.47
CA PRO A 38 7.95 11.17 -6.59
C PRO A 38 6.73 12.04 -6.84
N LYS A 39 5.99 11.75 -7.90
CA LYS A 39 4.71 12.43 -8.14
C LYS A 39 3.59 11.85 -7.29
N ARG A 40 3.79 10.64 -6.74
CA ARG A 40 2.82 9.94 -5.91
C ARG A 40 3.49 9.23 -4.73
N ASP A 41 2.90 9.35 -3.57
CA ASP A 41 3.11 8.44 -2.45
C ASP A 41 2.19 7.22 -2.62
N THR A 42 2.76 6.10 -3.06
CA THR A 42 2.00 4.87 -3.34
C THR A 42 1.50 4.18 -2.07
N LEU A 43 2.05 4.53 -0.90
CA LEU A 43 1.60 4.03 0.40
C LEU A 43 0.45 4.86 1.00
N ARG A 44 -0.05 5.86 0.25
CA ARG A 44 -1.22 6.66 0.59
C ARG A 44 -2.26 6.59 -0.52
N SER A 45 -3.51 6.86 -0.16
CA SER A 45 -4.59 7.00 -1.13
C SER A 45 -4.25 8.00 -2.23
N MET A 46 -4.74 7.77 -3.45
CA MET A 46 -4.71 8.78 -4.52
C MET A 46 -5.41 10.09 -4.10
N LEU A 47 -6.36 10.02 -3.18
CA LEU A 47 -7.07 11.19 -2.66
C LEU A 47 -6.29 11.98 -1.60
N HIS A 48 -5.18 11.43 -1.10
CA HIS A 48 -4.35 12.12 -0.10
C HIS A 48 -3.76 13.42 -0.67
N PRO A 49 -3.65 14.51 0.14
CA PRO A 49 -3.14 15.81 -0.33
C PRO A 49 -1.76 15.75 -1.00
N LEU A 50 -0.85 14.90 -0.53
CA LEU A 50 0.47 14.70 -1.15
C LEU A 50 0.39 14.11 -2.57
N ASN A 51 -0.73 13.50 -2.95
CA ASN A 51 -0.95 12.88 -4.26
C ASN A 51 -1.72 13.79 -5.25
N THR A 52 -1.92 15.08 -4.90
CA THR A 52 -2.66 16.03 -5.76
C THR A 52 -2.06 16.13 -7.17
N GLY A 53 -0.73 16.15 -7.29
CA GLY A 53 -0.05 16.18 -8.59
C GLY A 53 -0.29 14.92 -9.43
N ALA A 54 -0.20 13.74 -8.80
CA ALA A 54 -0.45 12.46 -9.47
C ALA A 54 -1.92 12.33 -9.91
N ARG A 55 -2.85 12.82 -9.08
CA ARG A 55 -4.28 12.87 -9.41
C ARG A 55 -4.56 13.77 -10.62
N ALA A 56 -4.03 15.00 -10.61
CA ALA A 56 -4.17 15.93 -11.72
C ALA A 56 -3.58 15.37 -13.03
N GLU A 57 -2.46 14.66 -12.95
CA GLU A 57 -1.85 13.98 -14.10
C GLU A 57 -2.77 12.88 -14.67
N TRP A 58 -3.34 12.02 -13.80
CA TRP A 58 -4.29 10.99 -14.21
C TRP A 58 -5.52 11.61 -14.91
N GLU A 59 -6.11 12.62 -14.29
CA GLU A 59 -7.25 13.35 -14.85
C GLU A 59 -6.94 14.00 -16.20
N ALA A 60 -5.71 14.50 -16.38
CA ALA A 60 -5.28 15.07 -17.65
C ALA A 60 -5.11 14.00 -18.74
N TRP A 61 -4.53 12.83 -18.42
CA TRP A 61 -4.47 11.70 -19.33
C TRP A 61 -5.86 11.17 -19.70
N SER A 62 -6.80 11.10 -18.75
CA SER A 62 -8.17 10.65 -19.04
C SER A 62 -8.93 11.53 -20.02
N LYS A 63 -8.54 12.80 -20.19
CA LYS A 63 -9.14 13.73 -21.16
C LYS A 63 -8.64 13.52 -22.59
N ILE A 64 -7.47 12.93 -22.78
CA ILE A 64 -6.85 12.78 -24.10
C ILE A 64 -6.73 11.33 -24.56
N CYS A 65 -6.88 10.37 -23.66
CA CYS A 65 -6.75 8.95 -23.94
C CYS A 65 -8.01 8.20 -23.51
N SER A 66 -8.62 7.47 -24.44
CA SER A 66 -9.82 6.67 -24.19
C SER A 66 -9.51 5.31 -23.52
N ARG A 67 -8.24 4.91 -23.47
CA ARG A 67 -7.80 3.62 -22.92
C ARG A 67 -6.64 3.82 -21.96
N LEU A 68 -6.97 3.81 -20.67
CA LEU A 68 -5.98 3.93 -19.59
C LEU A 68 -5.73 2.59 -18.91
N ASP A 69 -4.47 2.35 -18.64
CA ASP A 69 -3.94 1.24 -17.86
C ASP A 69 -3.06 1.83 -16.75
N VAL A 70 -3.00 1.20 -15.60
CA VAL A 70 -2.11 1.60 -14.52
C VAL A 70 -1.12 0.50 -14.21
N HIS A 71 0.13 0.92 -13.96
CA HIS A 71 1.15 0.13 -13.30
C HIS A 71 1.32 0.71 -11.89
N ASP A 72 0.65 0.10 -10.93
CA ASP A 72 0.63 0.55 -9.55
C ASP A 72 1.57 -0.26 -8.65
N TYR A 73 1.85 0.26 -7.48
CA TYR A 73 2.76 -0.32 -6.50
C TYR A 73 2.07 -0.32 -5.14
N TRP A 74 1.88 -1.52 -4.56
CA TRP A 74 1.26 -1.67 -3.24
C TRP A 74 2.27 -1.86 -2.12
N GLY A 75 3.54 -1.95 -2.47
CA GLY A 75 4.66 -2.11 -1.56
C GLY A 75 5.66 -0.95 -1.60
N PRO A 76 6.61 -0.88 -0.65
CA PRO A 76 7.71 0.08 -0.68
C PRO A 76 8.73 -0.37 -1.72
N TRP A 77 8.75 0.31 -2.84
CA TRP A 77 9.71 0.06 -3.90
C TRP A 77 11.04 0.78 -3.67
N GLY A 78 12.13 0.15 -4.09
CA GLY A 78 13.48 0.74 -4.04
C GLY A 78 14.15 0.66 -2.67
N GLN A 79 13.53 0.05 -1.67
CA GLN A 79 14.11 -0.12 -0.35
C GLN A 79 14.11 -1.60 0.02
N GLN A 80 15.29 -2.16 0.23
CA GLN A 80 15.50 -3.57 0.60
C GLN A 80 15.16 -3.88 2.07
N MET A 81 14.19 -3.16 2.65
CA MET A 81 13.89 -3.26 4.06
C MET A 81 12.44 -3.64 4.31
N VAL A 82 12.26 -4.46 5.32
CA VAL A 82 10.96 -4.87 5.84
C VAL A 82 10.44 -3.78 6.78
N TRP A 83 9.22 -3.28 6.55
CA TRP A 83 8.65 -2.17 7.31
C TRP A 83 7.21 -2.45 7.74
N PRO A 84 6.82 -2.07 8.96
CA PRO A 84 5.46 -2.23 9.45
C PRO A 84 4.55 -1.10 8.92
N TYR A 85 4.31 -1.06 7.63
CA TYR A 85 3.31 -0.15 7.07
C TYR A 85 2.10 -0.93 6.56
N VAL A 86 1.01 -0.23 6.38
CA VAL A 86 -0.26 -0.75 5.87
C VAL A 86 -0.86 0.26 4.89
N ASN A 87 -1.56 -0.25 3.86
CA ASN A 87 -2.20 0.60 2.85
C ASN A 87 -3.52 0.00 2.35
N ILE A 88 -4.29 -0.63 3.24
CA ILE A 88 -5.51 -1.34 2.84
C ILE A 88 -6.59 -0.36 2.37
N ARG A 89 -6.93 0.61 3.23
CA ARG A 89 -7.96 1.61 2.94
C ARG A 89 -7.53 2.58 1.85
N GLY A 90 -6.26 2.96 1.83
CA GLY A 90 -5.69 3.81 0.79
C GLY A 90 -5.71 3.14 -0.59
N THR A 91 -5.46 1.83 -0.66
CA THR A 91 -5.59 1.03 -1.88
C THR A 91 -7.04 1.00 -2.35
N ALA A 92 -8.01 0.77 -1.45
CA ALA A 92 -9.43 0.76 -1.77
C ALA A 92 -9.91 2.09 -2.39
N GLU A 93 -9.56 3.20 -1.76
CA GLU A 93 -9.87 4.55 -2.28
C GLU A 93 -9.21 4.81 -3.63
N THR A 94 -7.98 4.35 -3.81
CA THR A 94 -7.24 4.50 -5.07
C THR A 94 -7.88 3.71 -6.21
N LEU A 95 -8.28 2.46 -5.97
CA LEU A 95 -8.97 1.63 -6.96
C LEU A 95 -10.30 2.24 -7.38
N LYS A 96 -11.07 2.78 -6.43
CA LYS A 96 -12.32 3.49 -6.72
C LYS A 96 -12.06 4.74 -7.57
N PHE A 97 -11.05 5.55 -7.22
CA PHE A 97 -10.65 6.71 -8.01
C PHE A 97 -10.31 6.31 -9.45
N TYR A 98 -9.51 5.29 -9.66
CA TYR A 98 -9.14 4.84 -11.01
C TYR A 98 -10.35 4.38 -11.82
N GLN A 99 -11.27 3.64 -11.21
CA GLN A 99 -12.50 3.21 -11.86
C GLN A 99 -13.34 4.41 -12.32
N GLU A 100 -13.52 5.39 -11.46
CA GLU A 100 -14.30 6.60 -11.76
C GLU A 100 -13.66 7.46 -12.86
N HIS A 101 -12.36 7.28 -13.11
CA HIS A 101 -11.57 8.04 -14.08
C HIS A 101 -11.09 7.21 -15.29
N GLY A 102 -11.84 6.17 -15.66
CA GLY A 102 -11.68 5.50 -16.94
C GLY A 102 -10.61 4.43 -17.01
N LEU A 103 -10.16 3.89 -15.87
CA LEU A 103 -9.26 2.74 -15.85
C LEU A 103 -9.90 1.54 -16.56
N GLN A 104 -9.14 0.88 -17.45
CA GLN A 104 -9.56 -0.34 -18.13
C GLN A 104 -8.75 -1.56 -17.75
N HIS A 105 -7.47 -1.38 -17.46
CA HIS A 105 -6.56 -2.44 -17.06
C HIS A 105 -5.76 -2.03 -15.84
N PHE A 106 -5.45 -3.02 -15.01
CA PHE A 106 -4.70 -2.83 -13.79
C PHE A 106 -3.56 -3.84 -13.71
N PHE A 107 -2.35 -3.35 -13.55
CA PHE A 107 -1.19 -4.15 -13.19
C PHE A 107 -0.65 -3.60 -11.87
N VAL A 108 -0.29 -4.46 -10.94
CA VAL A 108 0.27 -4.07 -9.66
C VAL A 108 1.52 -4.88 -9.33
N GLU A 109 2.51 -4.18 -8.86
CA GLU A 109 3.63 -4.77 -8.15
C GLU A 109 3.32 -4.69 -6.66
N ALA A 110 2.89 -5.81 -6.10
CA ALA A 110 2.36 -5.86 -4.74
C ALA A 110 3.41 -6.34 -3.73
N ALA A 111 4.33 -7.22 -4.14
CA ALA A 111 5.47 -7.64 -3.32
C ALA A 111 6.68 -7.94 -4.21
N LEU A 112 7.86 -7.66 -3.70
CA LEU A 112 9.13 -8.09 -4.28
C LEU A 112 9.45 -9.50 -3.77
N SER A 113 9.26 -10.52 -4.62
CA SER A 113 9.65 -11.92 -4.37
C SER A 113 8.94 -12.58 -3.17
N ASP A 114 9.49 -13.70 -2.70
CA ASP A 114 8.95 -14.56 -1.64
C ASP A 114 9.03 -13.96 -0.22
N HIS A 115 9.46 -12.71 -0.10
CA HIS A 115 9.62 -12.03 1.18
C HIS A 115 8.43 -11.11 1.46
N ARG A 116 7.87 -11.23 2.66
CA ARG A 116 6.78 -10.39 3.15
C ARG A 116 7.39 -9.17 3.85
N PHE A 117 7.54 -8.09 3.10
CA PHE A 117 8.28 -6.90 3.54
C PHE A 117 7.45 -5.86 4.29
N TYR A 118 6.16 -6.14 4.57
CA TYR A 118 5.26 -5.18 5.23
C TYR A 118 4.13 -5.89 5.99
N SER A 119 3.44 -5.15 6.83
CA SER A 119 2.35 -5.69 7.64
C SER A 119 1.09 -5.96 6.83
N PHE A 120 0.40 -7.04 7.13
CA PHE A 120 -0.86 -7.46 6.53
C PHE A 120 -0.84 -7.64 4.99
N PRO A 121 0.19 -8.24 4.39
CA PRO A 121 0.25 -8.40 2.94
C PRO A 121 -0.89 -9.28 2.40
N ASP A 122 -1.22 -10.37 3.09
CA ASP A 122 -2.30 -11.27 2.67
C ASP A 122 -3.68 -10.59 2.72
N LEU A 123 -3.91 -9.73 3.71
CA LEU A 123 -5.11 -8.89 3.78
C LEU A 123 -5.16 -7.90 2.61
N GLN A 124 -4.04 -7.27 2.28
CA GLN A 124 -3.97 -6.34 1.15
C GLN A 124 -4.29 -7.05 -0.18
N TYR A 125 -3.73 -8.24 -0.40
CA TYR A 125 -4.05 -9.05 -1.59
C TYR A 125 -5.51 -9.44 -1.64
N TYR A 126 -6.06 -9.91 -0.53
CA TYR A 126 -7.46 -10.31 -0.44
C TYR A 126 -8.39 -9.14 -0.77
N VAL A 127 -8.26 -8.03 -0.05
CA VAL A 127 -9.10 -6.84 -0.25
C VAL A 127 -8.91 -6.28 -1.66
N GLY A 128 -7.66 -6.17 -2.12
CA GLY A 128 -7.33 -5.69 -3.45
C GLY A 128 -7.96 -6.54 -4.56
N ALA A 129 -7.85 -7.87 -4.47
CA ALA A 129 -8.47 -8.79 -5.45
C ALA A 129 -10.00 -8.66 -5.48
N ARG A 130 -10.64 -8.55 -4.32
CA ARG A 130 -12.10 -8.34 -4.21
C ARG A 130 -12.53 -7.01 -4.85
N LEU A 131 -11.77 -5.94 -4.60
CA LEU A 131 -12.04 -4.60 -5.14
C LEU A 131 -11.69 -4.48 -6.64
N LEU A 132 -10.74 -5.25 -7.15
CA LEU A 132 -10.50 -5.32 -8.61
C LEU A 132 -11.67 -5.98 -9.35
N LEU A 133 -12.42 -6.85 -8.72
CA LEU A 133 -13.66 -7.42 -9.28
C LEU A 133 -14.82 -6.44 -9.20
N ASP A 134 -15.01 -5.76 -8.08
CA ASP A 134 -16.00 -4.69 -7.91
C ASP A 134 -15.49 -3.65 -6.90
N PRO A 135 -14.94 -2.52 -7.38
CA PRO A 135 -14.37 -1.48 -6.50
C PRO A 135 -15.43 -0.69 -5.71
N ARG A 136 -16.72 -0.95 -5.91
CA ARG A 136 -17.81 -0.34 -5.13
C ARG A 136 -18.08 -1.07 -3.81
N GLN A 137 -17.50 -2.26 -3.61
CA GLN A 137 -17.67 -2.98 -2.36
C GLN A 137 -17.16 -2.15 -1.17
N PRO A 138 -17.87 -2.19 -0.03
CA PRO A 138 -17.38 -1.53 1.18
C PRO A 138 -16.15 -2.28 1.72
N VAL A 139 -15.11 -1.55 2.05
CA VAL A 139 -13.81 -2.13 2.45
C VAL A 139 -13.86 -2.78 3.84
N GLU A 140 -14.59 -2.19 4.79
CA GLU A 140 -14.63 -2.67 6.18
C GLU A 140 -15.14 -4.11 6.32
N PRO A 141 -16.26 -4.49 5.68
CA PRO A 141 -16.70 -5.90 5.69
C PRO A 141 -15.67 -6.87 5.09
N LEU A 142 -14.91 -6.47 4.08
CA LEU A 142 -13.86 -7.31 3.51
C LEU A 142 -12.69 -7.51 4.49
N ILE A 143 -12.32 -6.46 5.21
CA ILE A 143 -11.30 -6.54 6.27
C ILE A 143 -11.80 -7.46 7.39
N ASP A 144 -13.03 -7.29 7.86
CA ASP A 144 -13.60 -8.09 8.94
C ASP A 144 -13.72 -9.57 8.55
N GLU A 145 -14.16 -9.85 7.33
CA GLU A 145 -14.24 -11.21 6.79
C GLU A 145 -12.86 -11.87 6.78
N PHE A 146 -11.85 -11.20 6.22
CA PHE A 146 -10.50 -11.73 6.18
C PHE A 146 -9.93 -11.99 7.58
N LEU A 147 -9.97 -10.98 8.44
CA LEU A 147 -9.41 -11.10 9.79
C LEU A 147 -10.05 -12.24 10.58
N THR A 148 -11.39 -12.38 10.46
CA THR A 148 -12.14 -13.44 11.15
C THR A 148 -11.74 -14.82 10.63
N LEU A 149 -11.67 -15.00 9.32
CA LEU A 149 -11.37 -16.30 8.72
C LEU A 149 -9.88 -16.67 8.83
N TYR A 150 -8.99 -15.69 8.75
CA TYR A 150 -7.56 -15.91 8.70
C TYR A 150 -6.91 -16.02 10.08
N TYR A 151 -7.32 -15.16 11.02
CA TYR A 151 -6.77 -15.10 12.36
C TYR A 151 -7.68 -15.71 13.44
N GLY A 152 -8.91 -16.13 13.11
CA GLY A 152 -9.83 -16.80 14.02
C GLY A 152 -9.98 -16.06 15.36
N PRO A 153 -9.71 -16.71 16.52
CA PRO A 153 -9.83 -16.08 17.83
C PRO A 153 -8.90 -14.87 18.06
N ALA A 154 -7.80 -14.78 17.30
CA ALA A 154 -6.87 -13.65 17.35
C ALA A 154 -7.36 -12.41 16.56
N ALA A 155 -8.39 -12.53 15.72
CA ALA A 155 -8.89 -11.48 14.86
C ALA A 155 -9.15 -10.13 15.58
N PRO A 156 -9.74 -10.05 16.77
CA PRO A 156 -9.94 -8.76 17.45
C PRO A 156 -8.65 -8.04 17.83
N ALA A 157 -7.59 -8.78 18.19
CA ALA A 157 -6.29 -8.19 18.49
C ALA A 157 -5.59 -7.74 17.21
N MET A 158 -5.66 -8.55 16.15
CA MET A 158 -5.11 -8.20 14.82
C MET A 158 -5.83 -7.01 14.20
N ARG A 159 -7.14 -6.84 14.42
CA ARG A 159 -7.88 -5.64 14.02
C ARG A 159 -7.35 -4.39 14.71
N ARG A 160 -7.11 -4.45 16.01
CA ARG A 160 -6.53 -3.32 16.75
C ARG A 160 -5.09 -3.01 16.30
N LEU A 161 -4.30 -4.04 15.99
CA LEU A 161 -2.97 -3.83 15.42
C LEU A 161 -3.04 -3.09 14.08
N LEU A 162 -3.89 -3.53 13.15
CA LEU A 162 -4.11 -2.86 11.87
C LEU A 162 -4.48 -1.38 12.06
N GLU A 163 -5.46 -1.10 12.91
CA GLU A 163 -5.92 0.26 13.20
C GLU A 163 -4.84 1.13 13.89
N TYR A 164 -4.04 0.50 14.76
CA TYR A 164 -2.93 1.16 15.41
C TYR A 164 -1.84 1.57 14.41
N LEU A 165 -1.43 0.65 13.55
CA LEU A 165 -0.42 0.92 12.51
C LEU A 165 -0.88 2.04 11.57
N GLU A 166 -2.13 1.97 11.08
CA GLU A 166 -2.69 3.01 10.20
C GLU A 166 -2.75 4.39 10.88
N ARG A 167 -3.18 4.43 12.15
CA ARG A 167 -3.25 5.67 12.92
C ARG A 167 -1.87 6.30 13.09
N ARG A 168 -0.86 5.51 13.51
CA ARG A 168 0.50 5.98 13.70
C ARG A 168 1.14 6.41 12.38
N GLN A 169 0.90 5.67 11.31
CA GLN A 169 1.36 6.03 9.97
C GLN A 169 0.74 7.36 9.47
N ALA A 170 -0.51 7.65 9.85
CA ALA A 170 -1.17 8.91 9.50
C ALA A 170 -0.53 10.14 10.17
N GLU A 171 0.23 9.97 11.25
CA GLU A 171 0.97 11.05 11.92
C GLU A 171 2.16 11.56 11.09
N GLU A 172 2.64 10.77 10.10
CA GLU A 172 3.75 11.16 9.24
C GLU A 172 3.32 12.25 8.25
N PRO A 173 3.88 13.47 8.33
CA PRO A 173 3.50 14.56 7.42
C PRO A 173 4.09 14.42 6.02
N GLY A 174 5.19 13.68 5.90
CA GLY A 174 5.93 13.48 4.66
C GLY A 174 5.45 12.29 3.83
N MET A 175 6.11 12.06 2.71
CA MET A 175 5.87 10.90 1.86
C MET A 175 6.37 9.62 2.55
N LEU A 176 5.57 8.55 2.47
CA LEU A 176 5.88 7.25 3.05
C LEU A 176 6.73 6.39 2.11
N ALA A 177 6.42 6.41 0.83
CA ALA A 177 6.95 5.45 -0.14
C ALA A 177 8.46 5.56 -0.41
N THR A 178 9.08 6.70 -0.08
CA THR A 178 10.45 7.00 -0.53
C THR A 178 11.43 7.35 0.58
N VAL A 179 10.96 7.34 1.83
CA VAL A 179 11.75 7.82 2.97
C VAL A 179 12.17 6.65 3.87
N PRO A 180 13.46 6.55 4.24
CA PRO A 180 13.94 5.49 5.13
C PRO A 180 13.27 5.51 6.51
N PRO A 181 13.14 4.37 7.22
CA PRO A 181 12.54 4.30 8.56
C PRO A 181 13.14 5.29 9.56
N ARG A 182 14.44 5.55 9.48
CA ARG A 182 15.16 6.45 10.40
C ARG A 182 14.65 7.89 10.44
N SER A 183 13.97 8.32 9.40
CA SER A 183 13.41 9.68 9.30
C SER A 183 11.94 9.76 9.69
N ARG A 184 11.32 8.66 10.15
CA ARG A 184 9.92 8.62 10.52
C ARG A 184 9.75 8.80 12.02
N ALA A 185 9.19 9.95 12.41
CA ALA A 185 9.00 10.28 13.81
C ALA A 185 8.06 9.33 14.56
N TYR A 186 7.13 8.68 13.86
CA TYR A 186 6.17 7.78 14.49
C TYR A 186 6.75 6.41 14.85
N PHE A 187 7.94 6.04 14.36
CA PHE A 187 8.68 4.85 14.81
C PHE A 187 9.43 5.14 16.12
N ASP A 188 8.71 5.57 17.13
CA ASP A 188 9.20 5.80 18.46
C ASP A 188 9.09 4.54 19.36
N ARG A 189 9.64 4.62 20.56
CA ARG A 189 9.60 3.51 21.52
C ARG A 189 8.16 3.09 21.86
N ALA A 190 7.23 4.03 21.95
CA ALA A 190 5.83 3.74 22.27
C ALA A 190 5.16 2.94 21.13
N PHE A 191 5.53 3.22 19.87
CA PHE A 191 5.05 2.48 18.71
C PHE A 191 5.39 0.98 18.82
N PHE A 192 6.64 0.65 19.14
CA PHE A 192 7.07 -0.74 19.22
C PHE A 192 6.50 -1.46 20.44
N ILE A 193 6.44 -0.79 21.60
CA ILE A 193 5.85 -1.37 22.82
C ILE A 193 4.38 -1.74 22.61
N GLU A 194 3.58 -0.84 22.05
CA GLU A 194 2.15 -1.09 21.83
C GLU A 194 1.93 -2.16 20.75
N SER A 195 2.70 -2.12 19.67
CA SER A 195 2.63 -3.15 18.62
C SER A 195 2.97 -4.54 19.15
N ASP A 196 4.02 -4.64 20.00
CA ASP A 196 4.40 -5.89 20.64
C ASP A 196 3.30 -6.40 21.59
N ALA A 197 2.71 -5.52 22.38
CA ALA A 197 1.61 -5.87 23.29
C ALA A 197 0.38 -6.43 22.54
N LEU A 198 0.02 -5.79 21.42
CA LEU A 198 -1.09 -6.25 20.57
C LEU A 198 -0.81 -7.61 19.92
N LEU A 199 0.42 -7.83 19.46
CA LEU A 199 0.82 -9.13 18.91
C LEU A 199 0.89 -10.22 19.99
N ALA A 200 1.39 -9.91 21.18
CA ALA A 200 1.40 -10.85 22.30
C ALA A 200 -0.03 -11.26 22.71
N GLU A 201 -0.97 -10.31 22.71
CA GLU A 201 -2.38 -10.62 22.92
C GLU A 201 -2.95 -11.51 21.79
N ALA A 202 -2.60 -11.22 20.53
CA ALA A 202 -3.03 -12.03 19.40
C ALA A 202 -2.51 -13.47 19.49
N GLU A 203 -1.25 -13.66 19.86
CA GLU A 203 -0.65 -14.98 20.07
C GLU A 203 -1.35 -15.74 21.23
N ALA A 204 -1.64 -15.05 22.32
CA ALA A 204 -2.36 -15.67 23.45
C ALA A 204 -3.80 -16.09 23.04
N ARG A 205 -4.47 -15.29 22.22
CA ARG A 205 -5.81 -15.58 21.70
C ARG A 205 -5.83 -16.68 20.65
N ALA A 206 -4.72 -16.95 19.96
CA ALA A 206 -4.61 -18.05 19.01
C ALA A 206 -4.85 -19.42 19.67
N GLY A 207 -4.78 -19.50 21.02
CA GLY A 207 -5.27 -20.64 21.79
C GLY A 207 -4.55 -21.95 21.52
N GLY A 208 -3.31 -21.90 21.01
CA GLY A 208 -2.54 -23.10 20.67
C GLY A 208 -2.80 -23.63 19.24
N ASP A 209 -3.62 -22.99 18.44
CA ASP A 209 -3.74 -23.28 17.01
C ASP A 209 -2.42 -22.92 16.32
N PRO A 210 -1.68 -23.93 15.76
CA PRO A 210 -0.36 -23.69 15.19
C PRO A 210 -0.40 -22.81 13.94
N ASP A 211 -1.45 -22.91 13.13
CA ASP A 211 -1.57 -22.16 11.89
C ASP A 211 -1.88 -20.69 12.18
N VAL A 212 -2.81 -20.43 13.10
CA VAL A 212 -3.12 -19.05 13.53
C VAL A 212 -1.91 -18.43 14.21
N THR A 213 -1.22 -19.17 15.08
CA THR A 213 0.00 -18.69 15.75
C THR A 213 1.09 -18.34 14.74
N ALA A 214 1.30 -19.17 13.72
CA ALA A 214 2.29 -18.90 12.67
C ALA A 214 1.95 -17.62 11.89
N ARG A 215 0.67 -17.42 11.53
CA ARG A 215 0.20 -16.21 10.84
C ARG A 215 0.38 -14.95 11.68
N VAL A 216 0.07 -15.01 12.98
CA VAL A 216 0.30 -13.87 13.90
C VAL A 216 1.79 -13.56 14.02
N ARG A 217 2.64 -14.58 14.21
CA ARG A 217 4.09 -14.39 14.29
C ARG A 217 4.71 -13.83 13.01
N GLN A 218 4.12 -14.10 11.88
CA GLN A 218 4.56 -13.53 10.62
C GLN A 218 4.40 -12.01 10.60
N GLU A 219 3.36 -11.47 11.23
CA GLU A 219 3.16 -10.01 11.35
C GLU A 219 4.16 -9.36 12.32
N ARG A 220 4.90 -10.14 13.15
CA ARG A 220 6.01 -9.62 13.95
C ARG A 220 7.22 -9.23 13.12
N LEU A 221 7.48 -9.94 12.02
CA LEU A 221 8.73 -9.78 11.26
C LEU A 221 9.01 -8.34 10.84
N PRO A 222 8.06 -7.59 10.25
CA PRO A 222 8.30 -6.18 9.88
C PRO A 222 8.57 -5.29 11.08
N LEU A 223 7.93 -5.54 12.22
CA LEU A 223 8.10 -4.77 13.44
C LEU A 223 9.47 -5.05 14.08
N ASP A 224 9.83 -6.32 14.26
CA ASP A 224 11.07 -6.75 14.88
C ASP A 224 12.28 -6.29 14.06
N GLU A 225 12.24 -6.46 12.74
CA GLU A 225 13.33 -6.03 11.87
C GLU A 225 13.49 -4.51 11.87
N THR A 226 12.40 -3.76 11.81
CA THR A 226 12.46 -2.30 11.90
C THR A 226 12.96 -1.82 13.25
N MET A 227 12.53 -2.46 14.35
CA MET A 227 13.02 -2.16 15.70
C MET A 227 14.52 -2.41 15.81
N LEU A 228 15.02 -3.55 15.32
CA LEU A 228 16.45 -3.87 15.30
C LEU A 228 17.25 -2.86 14.48
N PHE A 229 16.71 -2.45 13.33
CA PHE A 229 17.35 -1.43 12.49
C PHE A 229 17.44 -0.06 13.16
N LEU A 230 16.46 0.28 14.00
CA LEU A 230 16.38 1.54 14.71
C LEU A 230 16.94 1.49 16.14
N TRP A 231 17.49 0.35 16.57
CA TRP A 231 17.85 0.09 17.95
C TRP A 231 18.65 1.21 18.61
N ASP A 232 19.72 1.66 17.96
CA ASP A 232 20.58 2.73 18.48
C ASP A 232 19.85 4.09 18.60
N ALA A 233 18.80 4.31 17.83
CA ALA A 233 18.01 5.54 17.88
C ALA A 233 16.88 5.45 18.92
N LEU A 234 16.50 4.24 19.36
CA LEU A 234 15.43 4.00 20.33
C LEU A 234 15.98 3.83 21.76
N ALA A 235 17.26 3.58 21.92
CA ALA A 235 17.95 3.45 23.21
C ALA A 235 18.10 4.81 23.90
#